data_4df6f9dd66adbbedb1d78747cef87f42
#
_entry.id   4df6f9dd66adbbedb1d78747cef87f42
#
_cell.length_a   1.000
_cell.length_b   1.000
_cell.length_c   1.000
_cell.angle_alpha   90.00
_cell.angle_beta   90.00
_cell.angle_gamma   90.00
#
_symmetry.space_group_name_H-M   'P 1'
#
loop_
_entity.id
_entity.type
_entity.pdbx_description
1 polymer ?
#
loop_
_entity_poly.entity_id
_entity_poly.type
_entity_poly.pdbx_seq_one_letter_code
_entity_poly.pdbx_strand_id
1 'polypeptide(L)'
;MEWFSNNAEWVIGSIITLFLGIGGWIMQRKKKSKAVSQSQSQTVNVYTGTTTSKSNSQIKNQADIKGSTHILFIDDVKFNMVQILKSMGWRNIESKKNVVNPDDDVVLRSHVIFVDINGVGGNAYRNQGLGLAAAIKDKHPEKKVIIYSAEPTGDRFDADLRKVDGCLPKNAEPIQFSNLIEELCK
;
A
#
# COMPACT_ATOMS: atom_id res chain seq x y z
N MET A 1 -17.79 -34.70 32.69
CA MET A 1 -16.41 -34.23 33.01
C MET A 1 -15.37 -35.32 32.71
N GLU A 2 -15.56 -36.14 31.68
CA GLU A 2 -14.66 -37.26 31.35
C GLU A 2 -13.97 -37.14 29.97
N TRP A 3 -14.20 -36.03 29.26
CA TRP A 3 -13.65 -35.86 27.92
C TRP A 3 -12.23 -35.31 27.88
N PHE A 4 -11.73 -34.73 28.97
CA PHE A 4 -10.38 -34.12 29.05
C PHE A 4 -9.25 -35.06 29.47
N SER A 5 -9.56 -36.30 29.90
CA SER A 5 -8.53 -37.20 30.44
C SER A 5 -7.77 -37.99 29.38
N ASN A 6 -8.29 -38.18 28.17
CA ASN A 6 -7.68 -39.12 27.20
C ASN A 6 -6.86 -38.46 26.07
N ASN A 7 -6.75 -37.12 26.02
CA ASN A 7 -6.00 -36.45 24.97
C ASN A 7 -4.72 -35.71 25.43
N ALA A 8 -4.36 -35.82 26.70
CA ALA A 8 -3.17 -35.16 27.24
C ALA A 8 -1.83 -35.78 26.77
N GLU A 9 -1.83 -37.04 26.41
CA GLU A 9 -0.58 -37.73 26.03
C GLU A 9 -0.11 -37.43 24.62
N TRP A 10 -1.03 -37.06 23.69
CA TRP A 10 -0.68 -36.74 22.30
C TRP A 10 -0.12 -35.32 22.11
N VAL A 11 -0.43 -34.40 23.03
CA VAL A 11 0.03 -33.00 22.94
C VAL A 11 1.48 -32.88 23.43
N ILE A 12 1.89 -33.68 24.38
CA ILE A 12 3.25 -33.62 24.97
C ILE A 12 4.29 -34.24 24.04
N GLY A 13 3.92 -35.28 23.28
CA GLY A 13 4.82 -35.94 22.32
C GLY A 13 5.19 -35.08 21.10
N SER A 14 4.26 -34.21 20.64
CA SER A 14 4.50 -33.35 19.47
C SER A 14 5.36 -32.12 19.75
N ILE A 15 5.45 -31.67 21.01
CA ILE A 15 6.23 -30.48 21.36
C ILE A 15 7.71 -30.81 21.54
N ILE A 16 8.04 -32.04 21.96
CA ILE A 16 9.44 -32.45 22.23
C ILE A 16 10.21 -32.69 20.92
N THR A 17 9.54 -33.13 19.84
CA THR A 17 10.21 -33.36 18.53
C THR A 17 10.52 -32.07 17.79
N LEU A 18 9.87 -30.95 18.10
CA LEU A 18 10.08 -29.67 17.43
C LEU A 18 11.29 -28.88 17.95
N PHE A 19 11.75 -29.19 19.22
CA PHE A 19 12.90 -28.50 19.81
C PHE A 19 14.26 -29.13 19.48
N LEU A 20 14.32 -30.38 19.02
CA LEU A 20 15.58 -31.05 18.66
C LEU A 20 16.05 -30.78 17.23
N GLY A 21 15.17 -30.23 16.35
CA GLY A 21 15.50 -29.90 14.98
C GLY A 21 16.15 -28.52 14.76
N ILE A 22 16.04 -27.62 15.73
CA ILE A 22 16.50 -26.22 15.57
C ILE A 22 17.92 -26.02 16.11
N GLY A 23 18.37 -26.89 17.04
CA GLY A 23 19.71 -26.81 17.65
C GLY A 23 20.89 -27.21 16.75
N GLY A 24 20.65 -27.92 15.65
CA GLY A 24 21.70 -28.41 14.75
C GLY A 24 22.14 -27.46 13.64
N TRP A 25 21.36 -26.42 13.36
CA TRP A 25 21.59 -25.54 12.19
C TRP A 25 22.40 -24.26 12.48
N ILE A 26 22.64 -23.94 13.75
CA ILE A 26 23.33 -22.69 14.15
C ILE A 26 24.86 -22.85 14.31
N MET A 27 25.41 -24.07 14.25
CA MET A 27 26.81 -24.33 14.62
C MET A 27 27.81 -24.49 13.47
N GLN A 28 27.46 -24.14 12.23
CA GLN A 28 28.39 -24.28 11.09
C GLN A 28 28.70 -23.01 10.29
N ARG A 29 28.63 -21.80 10.85
CA ARG A 29 29.13 -20.60 10.17
C ARG A 29 30.12 -19.77 10.99
N LYS A 30 31.23 -20.40 11.42
CA LYS A 30 32.42 -19.68 11.84
C LYS A 30 33.65 -20.35 11.25
N LYS A 31 34.08 -19.98 10.04
CA LYS A 31 35.46 -20.14 9.57
C LYS A 31 35.84 -19.07 8.55
N LYS A 32 36.79 -18.24 9.02
CA LYS A 32 37.90 -17.57 8.30
C LYS A 32 37.61 -16.31 7.50
N SER A 33 37.80 -15.19 8.19
CA SER A 33 38.34 -13.99 7.56
C SER A 33 39.88 -14.04 7.60
N LYS A 34 40.53 -14.14 6.44
CA LYS A 34 41.96 -13.81 6.31
C LYS A 34 42.07 -12.33 5.94
N ALA A 35 42.73 -11.59 6.79
CA ALA A 35 43.18 -10.25 6.52
C ALA A 35 44.23 -10.28 5.38
N VAL A 36 43.98 -9.52 4.32
CA VAL A 36 45.01 -9.10 3.37
C VAL A 36 45.02 -7.60 3.38
N SER A 37 46.04 -7.06 4.00
CA SER A 37 46.38 -5.65 3.89
C SER A 37 47.02 -5.41 2.51
N GLN A 38 46.31 -4.69 1.66
CA GLN A 38 46.91 -4.07 0.47
C GLN A 38 46.58 -2.59 0.48
N SER A 39 47.64 -1.79 0.74
CA SER A 39 47.64 -0.37 0.52
C SER A 39 47.54 -0.12 -0.99
N GLN A 40 46.40 0.39 -1.44
CA GLN A 40 46.28 0.98 -2.78
C GLN A 40 45.96 2.46 -2.61
N SER A 41 46.90 3.27 -3.07
CA SER A 41 46.75 4.71 -3.31
C SER A 41 45.55 4.89 -4.28
N GLN A 42 44.43 5.38 -3.77
CA GLN A 42 43.31 5.79 -4.61
C GLN A 42 43.64 7.12 -5.28
N THR A 43 43.96 7.06 -6.55
CA THR A 43 43.86 8.20 -7.45
C THR A 43 42.38 8.62 -7.48
N VAL A 44 42.10 9.78 -6.93
CA VAL A 44 40.77 10.40 -7.03
C VAL A 44 40.58 10.86 -8.47
N ASN A 45 39.96 10.02 -9.30
CA ASN A 45 39.43 10.46 -10.58
C ASN A 45 38.19 11.30 -10.29
N VAL A 46 38.35 12.62 -10.31
CA VAL A 46 37.22 13.55 -10.37
C VAL A 46 36.54 13.39 -11.71
N TYR A 47 35.50 12.54 -11.76
CA TYR A 47 34.56 12.55 -12.86
C TYR A 47 33.66 13.77 -12.74
N THR A 48 34.12 14.90 -13.28
CA THR A 48 33.25 16.02 -13.65
C THR A 48 32.52 15.61 -14.93
N GLY A 49 31.27 15.27 -14.82
CA GLY A 49 30.51 15.08 -16.07
C GLY A 49 29.18 14.31 -15.90
N THR A 50 28.08 15.03 -15.84
CA THR A 50 26.80 14.67 -16.46
C THR A 50 25.84 13.71 -15.73
N THR A 51 25.82 13.70 -14.39
CA THR A 51 24.74 12.95 -13.68
C THR A 51 23.70 13.88 -13.02
N THR A 52 23.90 15.19 -13.04
CA THR A 52 23.04 16.14 -12.32
C THR A 52 21.74 16.48 -13.05
N SER A 53 21.68 16.31 -14.38
CA SER A 53 20.50 16.71 -15.15
C SER A 53 19.35 15.70 -15.09
N LYS A 54 19.64 14.40 -15.00
CA LYS A 54 18.59 13.37 -14.87
C LYS A 54 17.93 13.36 -13.49
N SER A 55 18.70 13.54 -12.40
CA SER A 55 18.14 13.59 -11.05
C SER A 55 17.28 14.83 -10.84
N ASN A 56 17.70 16.00 -11.34
CA ASN A 56 16.94 17.24 -11.19
C ASN A 56 15.63 17.24 -11.98
N SER A 57 15.58 16.63 -13.17
CA SER A 57 14.34 16.51 -13.95
C SER A 57 13.34 15.56 -13.30
N GLN A 58 13.80 14.45 -12.72
CA GLN A 58 12.93 13.52 -12.00
C GLN A 58 12.37 14.13 -10.72
N ILE A 59 13.18 14.84 -9.94
CA ILE A 59 12.74 15.54 -8.72
C ILE A 59 11.72 16.62 -9.06
N LYS A 60 11.94 17.39 -10.11
CA LYS A 60 11.01 18.43 -10.57
C LYS A 60 9.68 17.82 -11.00
N ASN A 61 9.69 16.76 -11.82
CA ASN A 61 8.49 16.07 -12.25
C ASN A 61 7.69 15.50 -11.08
N GLN A 62 8.36 14.92 -10.08
CA GLN A 62 7.72 14.40 -8.88
C GLN A 62 7.09 15.51 -8.01
N ALA A 63 7.78 16.65 -7.86
CA ALA A 63 7.23 17.80 -7.15
C ALA A 63 6.01 18.40 -7.88
N ASP A 64 6.03 18.43 -9.22
CA ASP A 64 4.92 18.88 -10.04
C ASP A 64 3.72 17.94 -9.93
N ILE A 65 3.92 16.62 -9.95
CA ILE A 65 2.86 15.62 -9.76
C ILE A 65 2.21 15.78 -8.38
N LYS A 66 3.00 15.88 -7.31
CA LYS A 66 2.50 16.06 -5.93
C LYS A 66 1.74 17.37 -5.73
N GLY A 67 2.09 18.40 -6.51
CA GLY A 67 1.45 19.71 -6.46
C GLY A 67 0.16 19.81 -7.25
N SER A 68 0.02 19.04 -8.33
CA SER A 68 -1.11 19.14 -9.27
C SER A 68 -2.16 18.04 -9.11
N THR A 69 -1.81 16.88 -8.56
CA THR A 69 -2.73 15.75 -8.38
C THR A 69 -3.72 16.02 -7.27
N HIS A 70 -5.01 15.95 -7.57
CA HIS A 70 -6.10 15.98 -6.61
C HIS A 70 -6.46 14.55 -6.18
N ILE A 71 -6.46 14.31 -4.87
CA ILE A 71 -6.66 13.00 -4.26
C ILE A 71 -7.87 13.09 -3.33
N LEU A 72 -8.80 12.15 -3.46
CA LEU A 72 -9.95 12.01 -2.61
C LEU A 72 -9.90 10.69 -1.82
N PHE A 73 -10.13 10.76 -0.52
CA PHE A 73 -10.41 9.61 0.32
C PHE A 73 -11.88 9.61 0.72
N ILE A 74 -12.59 8.52 0.44
CA ILE A 74 -13.98 8.30 0.87
C ILE A 74 -13.95 7.20 1.92
N ASP A 75 -14.18 7.58 3.20
CA ASP A 75 -14.08 6.70 4.36
C ASP A 75 -14.97 7.26 5.47
N ASP A 76 -15.88 6.47 6.02
CA ASP A 76 -16.80 6.86 7.10
C ASP A 76 -16.06 7.13 8.42
N VAL A 77 -14.88 6.54 8.58
CA VAL A 77 -13.98 6.73 9.70
C VAL A 77 -12.81 7.65 9.30
N LYS A 78 -12.39 8.51 10.23
CA LYS A 78 -11.24 9.39 10.00
C LYS A 78 -9.96 8.56 9.80
N PHE A 79 -9.36 8.65 8.61
CA PHE A 79 -8.16 7.93 8.24
C PHE A 79 -6.92 8.84 8.30
N ASN A 80 -5.96 8.50 9.16
CA ASN A 80 -4.78 9.34 9.40
C ASN A 80 -3.83 9.44 8.19
N MET A 81 -3.94 8.55 7.21
CA MET A 81 -3.11 8.54 6.01
C MET A 81 -3.16 9.87 5.25
N VAL A 82 -4.31 10.55 5.27
CA VAL A 82 -4.48 11.89 4.66
C VAL A 82 -3.45 12.88 5.20
N GLN A 83 -3.23 12.90 6.52
CA GLN A 83 -2.25 13.81 7.14
C GLN A 83 -0.81 13.38 6.83
N ILE A 84 -0.54 12.08 6.82
CA ILE A 84 0.77 11.54 6.51
C ILE A 84 1.15 11.86 5.06
N LEU A 85 0.26 11.63 4.10
CA LEU A 85 0.51 11.96 2.70
C LEU A 85 0.72 13.47 2.49
N LYS A 86 0.00 14.33 3.23
CA LYS A 86 0.25 15.78 3.21
C LYS A 86 1.68 16.09 3.67
N SER A 87 2.17 15.45 4.72
CA SER A 87 3.56 15.61 5.20
C SER A 87 4.59 15.07 4.19
N MET A 88 4.20 14.13 3.31
CA MET A 88 5.03 13.61 2.21
C MET A 88 5.01 14.50 0.95
N GLY A 89 4.33 15.66 1.02
CA GLY A 89 4.31 16.66 -0.03
C GLY A 89 3.10 16.63 -0.97
N TRP A 90 2.12 15.74 -0.78
CA TRP A 90 0.87 15.75 -1.51
C TRP A 90 -0.01 16.92 -1.04
N ARG A 91 -0.28 17.89 -1.91
CA ARG A 91 -0.90 19.17 -1.49
C ARG A 91 -2.42 19.13 -1.54
N ASN A 92 -2.99 18.51 -2.55
CA ASN A 92 -4.42 18.54 -2.84
C ASN A 92 -5.08 17.23 -2.42
N ILE A 93 -5.25 17.02 -1.12
CA ILE A 93 -5.91 15.82 -0.57
C ILE A 93 -7.15 16.25 0.21
N GLU A 94 -8.28 15.66 -0.15
CA GLU A 94 -9.55 15.80 0.54
C GLU A 94 -10.00 14.46 1.12
N SER A 95 -10.85 14.53 2.15
CA SER A 95 -11.52 13.36 2.74
C SER A 95 -13.00 13.65 2.89
N LYS A 96 -13.83 12.69 2.48
CA LYS A 96 -15.29 12.70 2.66
C LYS A 96 -15.72 11.43 3.38
N LYS A 97 -16.66 11.58 4.32
CA LYS A 97 -17.21 10.42 5.06
C LYS A 97 -18.05 9.51 4.16
N ASN A 98 -18.73 10.11 3.19
CA ASN A 98 -19.57 9.37 2.26
C ASN A 98 -19.75 10.17 0.97
N VAL A 99 -19.91 9.45 -0.13
CA VAL A 99 -20.33 9.95 -1.44
C VAL A 99 -21.34 8.95 -1.98
N VAL A 100 -22.43 9.44 -2.55
CA VAL A 100 -23.47 8.61 -3.15
C VAL A 100 -23.56 8.85 -4.65
N ASN A 101 -23.33 10.10 -5.08
CA ASN A 101 -23.40 10.49 -6.47
C ASN A 101 -22.00 10.46 -7.11
N PRO A 102 -21.75 9.64 -8.16
CA PRO A 102 -20.49 9.67 -8.89
C PRO A 102 -20.16 11.04 -9.54
N ASP A 103 -21.16 11.91 -9.72
CA ASP A 103 -20.99 13.28 -10.24
C ASP A 103 -20.87 14.32 -9.12
N ASP A 104 -20.63 13.93 -7.89
CA ASP A 104 -20.33 14.90 -6.83
C ASP A 104 -19.09 15.73 -7.23
N ASP A 105 -19.14 17.03 -6.96
CA ASP A 105 -18.06 17.96 -7.31
C ASP A 105 -16.69 17.50 -6.80
N VAL A 106 -16.66 16.86 -5.63
CA VAL A 106 -15.42 16.32 -5.05
C VAL A 106 -14.87 15.16 -5.89
N VAL A 107 -15.74 14.33 -6.47
CA VAL A 107 -15.34 13.25 -7.39
C VAL A 107 -14.86 13.86 -8.70
N LEU A 108 -15.61 14.81 -9.25
CA LEU A 108 -15.30 15.42 -10.56
C LEU A 108 -13.92 16.10 -10.58
N ARG A 109 -13.55 16.82 -9.52
CA ARG A 109 -12.23 17.49 -9.44
C ARG A 109 -11.07 16.57 -9.06
N SER A 110 -11.33 15.33 -8.61
CA SER A 110 -10.29 14.40 -8.18
C SER A 110 -9.72 13.60 -9.36
N HIS A 111 -8.41 13.36 -9.34
CA HIS A 111 -7.71 12.50 -10.30
C HIS A 111 -7.59 11.06 -9.76
N VAL A 112 -7.32 10.94 -8.47
CA VAL A 112 -7.13 9.65 -7.76
C VAL A 112 -8.12 9.59 -6.61
N ILE A 113 -8.88 8.50 -6.52
CA ILE A 113 -9.95 8.33 -5.55
C ILE A 113 -9.73 7.02 -4.82
N PHE A 114 -9.54 7.11 -3.51
CA PHE A 114 -9.50 5.97 -2.60
C PHE A 114 -10.89 5.78 -1.98
N VAL A 115 -11.43 4.58 -2.08
CA VAL A 115 -12.76 4.24 -1.57
C VAL A 115 -12.65 3.10 -0.57
N ASP A 116 -13.14 3.31 0.66
CA ASP A 116 -13.31 2.22 1.61
C ASP A 116 -14.45 1.30 1.17
N ILE A 117 -14.34 0.01 1.43
CA ILE A 117 -15.41 -0.93 1.09
C ILE A 117 -16.61 -0.74 2.01
N ASN A 118 -16.36 -0.62 3.31
CA ASN A 118 -17.41 -0.61 4.33
C ASN A 118 -17.81 0.82 4.71
N GLY A 119 -19.10 1.03 5.01
CA GLY A 119 -19.61 2.28 5.56
C GLY A 119 -19.78 3.42 4.55
N VAL A 120 -19.36 3.26 3.28
CA VAL A 120 -19.51 4.28 2.24
C VAL A 120 -20.43 3.83 1.10
N GLY A 121 -20.94 4.77 0.29
CA GLY A 121 -21.91 4.49 -0.77
C GLY A 121 -23.34 4.29 -0.24
N GLY A 122 -23.52 4.14 1.06
CA GLY A 122 -24.82 3.99 1.72
C GLY A 122 -25.64 2.82 1.16
N ASN A 123 -26.98 2.97 1.17
CA ASN A 123 -27.91 1.99 0.59
C ASN A 123 -28.07 2.12 -0.94
N ALA A 124 -27.37 3.07 -1.57
CA ALA A 124 -27.46 3.28 -3.01
C ALA A 124 -26.75 2.19 -3.83
N TYR A 125 -25.77 1.54 -3.22
CA TYR A 125 -24.97 0.52 -3.88
C TYR A 125 -25.04 -0.82 -3.14
N ARG A 126 -25.31 -1.89 -3.89
CA ARG A 126 -25.46 -3.24 -3.33
C ARG A 126 -24.23 -3.70 -2.55
N ASN A 127 -23.02 -3.38 -3.06
CA ASN A 127 -21.73 -3.72 -2.48
C ASN A 127 -21.08 -2.53 -1.79
N GLN A 128 -21.88 -1.58 -1.26
CA GLN A 128 -21.38 -0.40 -0.54
C GLN A 128 -20.28 0.34 -1.35
N GLY A 129 -19.10 0.59 -0.74
CA GLY A 129 -18.01 1.31 -1.36
C GLY A 129 -17.46 0.65 -2.62
N LEU A 130 -17.50 -0.66 -2.73
CA LEU A 130 -17.08 -1.35 -3.94
C LEU A 130 -18.03 -1.04 -5.12
N GLY A 131 -19.33 -1.03 -4.88
CA GLY A 131 -20.32 -0.64 -5.88
C GLY A 131 -20.21 0.84 -6.25
N LEU A 132 -19.93 1.73 -5.29
CA LEU A 132 -19.64 3.14 -5.55
C LEU A 132 -18.39 3.31 -6.42
N ALA A 133 -17.30 2.62 -6.09
CA ALA A 133 -16.05 2.66 -6.85
C ALA A 133 -16.25 2.21 -8.30
N ALA A 134 -16.98 1.12 -8.51
CA ALA A 134 -17.34 0.64 -9.84
C ALA A 134 -18.20 1.66 -10.61
N ALA A 135 -19.19 2.29 -9.96
CA ALA A 135 -20.04 3.29 -10.57
C ALA A 135 -19.25 4.57 -10.96
N ILE A 136 -18.30 5.00 -10.11
CA ILE A 136 -17.39 6.10 -10.47
C ILE A 136 -16.57 5.71 -11.70
N LYS A 137 -16.01 4.52 -11.72
CA LYS A 137 -15.17 4.06 -12.83
C LYS A 137 -15.96 3.89 -14.14
N ASP A 138 -17.17 3.36 -14.07
CA ASP A 138 -18.05 3.22 -15.25
C ASP A 138 -18.41 4.59 -15.86
N LYS A 139 -18.62 5.60 -15.02
CA LYS A 139 -19.02 6.94 -15.45
C LYS A 139 -17.87 7.84 -15.84
N HIS A 140 -16.75 7.70 -15.15
CA HIS A 140 -15.53 8.51 -15.30
C HIS A 140 -14.31 7.59 -15.46
N PRO A 141 -14.14 6.93 -16.60
CA PRO A 141 -13.08 5.95 -16.84
C PRO A 141 -11.67 6.53 -16.76
N GLU A 142 -11.52 7.84 -16.93
CA GLU A 142 -10.24 8.55 -16.81
C GLU A 142 -9.74 8.66 -15.37
N LYS A 143 -10.63 8.60 -14.38
CA LYS A 143 -10.26 8.70 -12.98
C LYS A 143 -9.61 7.41 -12.50
N LYS A 144 -8.64 7.55 -11.63
CA LYS A 144 -7.96 6.42 -10.98
C LYS A 144 -8.67 6.09 -9.68
N VAL A 145 -9.31 4.93 -9.63
CA VAL A 145 -10.11 4.49 -8.48
C VAL A 145 -9.44 3.31 -7.80
N ILE A 146 -9.15 3.45 -6.52
CA ILE A 146 -8.46 2.45 -5.71
C ILE A 146 -9.37 2.07 -4.53
N ILE A 147 -9.58 0.79 -4.35
CA ILE A 147 -10.20 0.26 -3.13
C ILE A 147 -9.14 0.15 -2.05
N TYR A 148 -9.47 0.58 -0.83
CA TYR A 148 -8.67 0.27 0.33
C TYR A 148 -9.54 -0.22 1.49
N SER A 149 -9.11 -1.29 2.13
CA SER A 149 -9.94 -1.95 3.15
C SER A 149 -9.07 -2.56 4.25
N ALA A 150 -9.65 -2.70 5.44
CA ALA A 150 -9.05 -3.45 6.54
C ALA A 150 -8.91 -4.94 6.20
N GLU A 151 -9.80 -5.46 5.37
CA GLU A 151 -9.80 -6.84 4.87
C GLU A 151 -9.57 -6.87 3.36
N PRO A 152 -8.31 -6.92 2.89
CA PRO A 152 -8.00 -6.89 1.46
C PRO A 152 -8.34 -8.19 0.73
N THR A 153 -8.80 -9.21 1.45
CA THR A 153 -9.10 -10.56 0.93
C THR A 153 -10.55 -10.74 0.48
N GLY A 154 -11.28 -9.64 0.20
CA GLY A 154 -12.62 -9.72 -0.42
C GLY A 154 -12.58 -10.59 -1.67
N ASP A 155 -13.72 -11.15 -2.06
CA ASP A 155 -13.85 -12.04 -3.22
C ASP A 155 -13.23 -11.40 -4.47
N ARG A 156 -12.04 -11.88 -4.84
CA ARG A 156 -11.29 -11.41 -6.03
C ARG A 156 -12.05 -11.67 -7.33
N PHE A 157 -13.14 -12.43 -7.26
CA PHE A 157 -14.03 -12.69 -8.37
C PHE A 157 -15.17 -11.67 -8.49
N ASP A 158 -15.28 -10.73 -7.54
CA ASP A 158 -16.29 -9.67 -7.63
C ASP A 158 -16.08 -8.86 -8.91
N ALA A 159 -17.13 -8.72 -9.70
CA ALA A 159 -17.10 -8.00 -10.97
C ALA A 159 -16.75 -6.52 -10.78
N ASP A 160 -17.17 -5.92 -9.67
CA ASP A 160 -16.92 -4.52 -9.36
C ASP A 160 -15.44 -4.30 -9.00
N LEU A 161 -14.79 -5.28 -8.34
CA LEU A 161 -13.37 -5.21 -8.02
C LEU A 161 -12.48 -5.21 -9.27
N ARG A 162 -12.92 -5.85 -10.35
CA ARG A 162 -12.19 -5.89 -11.62
C ARG A 162 -12.22 -4.58 -12.41
N LYS A 163 -13.12 -3.68 -12.06
CA LYS A 163 -13.25 -2.37 -12.73
C LYS A 163 -12.28 -1.33 -12.19
N VAL A 164 -11.86 -1.44 -10.94
CA VAL A 164 -10.99 -0.46 -10.29
C VAL A 164 -9.53 -0.59 -10.71
N ASP A 165 -8.75 0.47 -10.56
CA ASP A 165 -7.35 0.55 -10.98
C ASP A 165 -6.39 -0.10 -9.96
N GLY A 166 -6.83 -0.40 -8.75
CA GLY A 166 -6.00 -1.03 -7.73
C GLY A 166 -6.68 -1.27 -6.40
N CYS A 167 -5.99 -2.02 -5.56
CA CYS A 167 -6.40 -2.31 -4.19
C CYS A 167 -5.22 -2.16 -3.24
N LEU A 168 -5.45 -1.55 -2.07
CA LEU A 168 -4.49 -1.48 -0.97
C LEU A 168 -5.13 -1.89 0.35
N PRO A 169 -4.43 -2.58 1.24
CA PRO A 169 -4.89 -2.77 2.60
C PRO A 169 -4.81 -1.44 3.38
N LYS A 170 -5.75 -1.18 4.30
CA LYS A 170 -5.73 0.03 5.17
C LYS A 170 -4.46 0.12 6.03
N ASN A 171 -3.83 -1.00 6.35
CA ASN A 171 -2.57 -1.07 7.09
C ASN A 171 -1.31 -1.03 6.20
N ALA A 172 -1.45 -0.75 4.90
CA ALA A 172 -0.30 -0.52 4.04
C ALA A 172 0.53 0.67 4.52
N GLU A 173 1.84 0.58 4.32
CA GLU A 173 2.76 1.65 4.67
C GLU A 173 2.49 2.92 3.85
N PRO A 174 2.66 4.13 4.41
CA PRO A 174 2.41 5.38 3.70
C PRO A 174 3.13 5.50 2.37
N ILE A 175 4.33 4.93 2.28
CA ILE A 175 5.12 4.93 1.04
C ILE A 175 4.43 4.12 -0.08
N GLN A 176 3.67 3.07 0.25
CA GLN A 176 2.94 2.27 -0.73
C GLN A 176 1.79 3.08 -1.34
N PHE A 177 1.08 3.87 -0.53
CA PHE A 177 0.08 4.82 -1.04
C PHE A 177 0.71 5.85 -1.97
N SER A 178 1.82 6.49 -1.53
CA SER A 178 2.51 7.50 -2.34
C SER A 178 3.00 6.93 -3.68
N ASN A 179 3.63 5.76 -3.68
CA ASN A 179 4.15 5.11 -4.88
C ASN A 179 3.03 4.73 -5.85
N LEU A 180 1.91 4.20 -5.33
CA LEU A 180 0.76 3.87 -6.17
C LEU A 180 0.17 5.11 -6.85
N ILE A 181 0.02 6.22 -6.12
CA ILE A 181 -0.46 7.49 -6.69
C ILE A 181 0.51 7.98 -7.77
N GLU A 182 1.82 7.96 -7.52
CA GLU A 182 2.83 8.36 -8.49
C GLU A 182 2.81 7.48 -9.75
N GLU A 183 2.57 6.18 -9.61
CA GLU A 183 2.45 5.24 -10.72
C GLU A 183 1.22 5.52 -11.58
N LEU A 184 0.08 5.80 -10.97
CA LEU A 184 -1.18 6.06 -11.66
C LEU A 184 -1.25 7.43 -12.33
N CYS A 185 -0.38 8.38 -11.94
CA CYS A 185 -0.34 9.75 -12.47
C CYS A 185 0.80 9.99 -13.48
N LYS A 186 1.51 8.96 -13.87
CA LYS A 186 2.52 9.02 -14.96
C LYS A 186 1.85 8.96 -16.32
#